data_3530081d010998962edc1cbf75702cf8
#
_entry.id   3530081d010998962edc1cbf75702cf8
#
_cell.length_a   1.000
_cell.length_b   1.000
_cell.length_c   1.000
_cell.angle_alpha   90.00
_cell.angle_beta   90.00
_cell.angle_gamma   90.00
#
_symmetry.space_group_name_H-M   'P 1'
#
loop_
_entity.id
_entity.type
_entity.pdbx_description
1 polymer ?
#
loop_
_entity_poly.entity_id
_entity_poly.type
_entity_poly.pdbx_seq_one_letter_code
_entity_poly.pdbx_strand_id
1 'polypeptide(L)'
;IDFPHLMLRARAVEVAKTGKPPFLQNQLAQMDRNGKIGKYFGFLFNFLTNLNNKIFRKILDYFLSIDDRGLLPKFDMRRIKIPLANSDGNAKKRKAVIYTSCYANFNRTEIAEASLSVLAAQGVQIKVHYPECCGMPMLEQGNIEKVSESAERIAESFVSFIEQGYDVIALTSSCALMMKYEWPLILPENKSIKLLSENAFDIDEYIVDISKNEGLVDGM
;
A
#
# COMPACT_ATOMS: atom_id res chain seq x y z
N ILE A 1 -5.91 -14.12 23.02
CA ILE A 1 -7.08 -13.70 22.22
C ILE A 1 -6.58 -12.76 21.16
N ASP A 2 -6.84 -13.09 19.90
CA ASP A 2 -6.52 -12.23 18.76
C ASP A 2 -7.59 -11.12 18.65
N PHE A 3 -7.35 -10.03 19.37
CA PHE A 3 -8.28 -8.92 19.47
C PHE A 3 -8.48 -8.18 18.14
N PRO A 4 -7.43 -7.88 17.32
CA PRO A 4 -7.61 -7.25 16.01
C PRO A 4 -8.59 -8.01 15.11
N HIS A 5 -8.38 -9.32 14.91
CA HIS A 5 -9.28 -10.12 14.07
C HIS A 5 -10.69 -10.24 14.66
N LEU A 6 -10.85 -10.25 15.99
CA LEU A 6 -12.17 -10.21 16.61
C LEU A 6 -12.93 -8.93 16.22
N MET A 7 -12.26 -7.78 16.25
CA MET A 7 -12.86 -6.49 15.86
C MET A 7 -13.19 -6.42 14.37
N LEU A 8 -12.30 -6.93 13.51
CA LEU A 8 -12.55 -7.00 12.07
C LEU A 8 -13.77 -7.87 11.76
N ARG A 9 -13.89 -9.05 12.41
CA ARG A 9 -15.04 -9.93 12.27
C ARG A 9 -16.34 -9.28 12.76
N ALA A 10 -16.31 -8.58 13.90
CA ALA A 10 -17.47 -7.87 14.42
C ALA A 10 -17.98 -6.82 13.42
N ARG A 11 -17.10 -6.02 12.84
CA ARG A 11 -17.44 -5.04 11.79
C ARG A 11 -17.96 -5.70 10.52
N ALA A 12 -17.34 -6.79 10.08
CA ALA A 12 -17.79 -7.53 8.91
C ALA A 12 -19.22 -8.09 9.09
N VAL A 13 -19.53 -8.61 10.28
CA VAL A 13 -20.89 -9.07 10.62
C VAL A 13 -21.89 -7.92 10.62
N GLU A 14 -21.50 -6.75 11.11
CA GLU A 14 -22.36 -5.56 11.09
C GLU A 14 -22.64 -5.10 9.66
N VAL A 15 -21.60 -5.04 8.83
CA VAL A 15 -21.74 -4.69 7.40
C VAL A 15 -22.59 -5.71 6.66
N ALA A 16 -22.43 -7.01 6.94
CA ALA A 16 -23.27 -8.06 6.34
C ALA A 16 -24.74 -7.90 6.71
N LYS A 17 -25.05 -7.42 7.93
CA LYS A 17 -26.46 -7.16 8.38
C LYS A 17 -27.03 -5.89 7.77
N THR A 18 -26.23 -4.83 7.62
CA THR A 18 -26.66 -3.50 7.12
C THR A 18 -26.53 -3.36 5.62
N GLY A 19 -25.84 -4.26 4.95
CA GLY A 19 -25.56 -4.28 3.52
C GLY A 19 -24.48 -3.30 3.06
N LYS A 20 -23.95 -2.43 3.94
CA LYS A 20 -22.91 -1.45 3.61
C LYS A 20 -22.22 -0.89 4.85
N PRO A 21 -20.92 -0.53 4.75
CA PRO A 21 -20.25 0.23 5.79
C PRO A 21 -20.87 1.62 5.99
N PRO A 22 -20.63 2.29 7.13
CA PRO A 22 -21.04 3.67 7.33
C PRO A 22 -20.54 4.57 6.20
N PHE A 23 -21.39 5.47 5.71
CA PHE A 23 -21.14 6.21 4.47
C PHE A 23 -19.82 6.97 4.47
N LEU A 24 -19.55 7.75 5.51
CA LEU A 24 -18.35 8.58 5.58
C LEU A 24 -17.06 7.75 5.59
N GLN A 25 -17.01 6.73 6.45
CA GLN A 25 -15.87 5.83 6.56
C GLN A 25 -15.62 5.10 5.23
N ASN A 26 -16.68 4.66 4.56
CA ASN A 26 -16.57 4.03 3.25
C ASN A 26 -16.04 5.00 2.18
N GLN A 27 -16.43 6.30 2.22
CA GLN A 27 -15.87 7.29 1.30
C GLN A 27 -14.37 7.53 1.56
N LEU A 28 -13.95 7.61 2.82
CA LEU A 28 -12.55 7.78 3.20
C LEU A 28 -11.70 6.56 2.85
N ALA A 29 -12.25 5.35 2.94
CA ALA A 29 -11.56 4.11 2.58
C ALA A 29 -11.29 3.93 1.07
N GLN A 30 -11.88 4.76 0.20
CA GLN A 30 -11.68 4.73 -1.26
C GLN A 30 -10.33 5.35 -1.66
N MET A 31 -9.21 4.74 -1.25
CA MET A 31 -7.88 5.34 -1.35
C MET A 31 -7.47 5.69 -2.78
N ASP A 32 -7.73 4.82 -3.75
CA ASP A 32 -7.37 5.07 -5.15
C ASP A 32 -8.16 6.19 -5.77
N ARG A 33 -9.48 6.21 -5.54
CA ARG A 33 -10.34 7.31 -6.01
C ARG A 33 -9.89 8.63 -5.42
N ASN A 34 -9.72 8.68 -4.10
CA ASN A 34 -9.33 9.89 -3.38
C ASN A 34 -7.92 10.34 -3.78
N GLY A 35 -7.00 9.38 -3.93
CA GLY A 35 -5.63 9.63 -4.37
C GLY A 35 -5.55 10.15 -5.80
N LYS A 36 -6.32 9.57 -6.74
CA LYS A 36 -6.40 10.05 -8.13
C LYS A 36 -6.96 11.48 -8.19
N ILE A 37 -8.03 11.76 -7.47
CA ILE A 37 -8.58 13.12 -7.35
C ILE A 37 -7.54 14.06 -6.72
N GLY A 38 -6.85 13.62 -5.67
CA GLY A 38 -5.80 14.37 -5.01
C GLY A 38 -4.59 14.67 -5.91
N LYS A 39 -4.24 13.79 -6.84
CA LYS A 39 -3.18 14.07 -7.83
C LYS A 39 -3.52 15.24 -8.78
N TYR A 40 -4.78 15.40 -9.14
CA TYR A 40 -5.22 16.49 -10.02
C TYR A 40 -5.50 17.79 -9.25
N PHE A 41 -6.11 17.69 -8.08
CA PHE A 41 -6.56 18.83 -7.29
C PHE A 41 -5.80 19.00 -5.96
N GLY A 42 -4.67 18.32 -5.80
CA GLY A 42 -3.90 18.30 -4.55
C GLY A 42 -3.47 19.67 -4.06
N PHE A 43 -3.17 20.61 -4.96
CA PHE A 43 -2.87 21.99 -4.58
C PHE A 43 -4.02 22.61 -3.79
N LEU A 44 -5.26 22.50 -4.30
CA LEU A 44 -6.45 23.04 -3.66
C LEU A 44 -6.73 22.32 -2.33
N PHE A 45 -6.72 20.98 -2.33
CA PHE A 45 -6.96 20.20 -1.11
C PHE A 45 -5.91 20.49 -0.04
N ASN A 46 -4.62 20.52 -0.40
CA ASN A 46 -3.54 20.81 0.54
C ASN A 46 -3.66 22.22 1.12
N PHE A 47 -4.14 23.20 0.34
CA PHE A 47 -4.42 24.55 0.82
C PHE A 47 -5.61 24.57 1.79
N LEU A 48 -6.72 23.94 1.41
CA LEU A 48 -7.93 23.90 2.22
C LEU A 48 -7.72 23.14 3.54
N THR A 49 -7.02 22.01 3.51
CA THR A 49 -6.78 21.17 4.68
C THR A 49 -5.60 21.60 5.55
N ASN A 50 -4.91 22.67 5.18
CA ASN A 50 -3.79 23.21 5.97
C ASN A 50 -4.28 23.64 7.37
N LEU A 51 -3.48 23.37 8.41
CA LEU A 51 -3.81 23.74 9.79
C LEU A 51 -4.02 25.25 9.99
N ASN A 52 -3.40 26.07 9.14
CA ASN A 52 -3.57 27.53 9.18
C ASN A 52 -4.94 27.98 8.66
N ASN A 53 -5.65 27.13 7.89
CA ASN A 53 -6.98 27.41 7.37
C ASN A 53 -8.06 27.01 8.40
N LYS A 54 -8.12 27.76 9.51
CA LYS A 54 -8.98 27.46 10.66
C LYS A 54 -10.47 27.38 10.29
N ILE A 55 -10.92 28.16 9.32
CA ILE A 55 -12.34 28.18 8.90
C ILE A 55 -12.71 26.86 8.26
N PHE A 56 -11.92 26.43 7.26
CA PHE A 56 -12.19 25.17 6.55
C PHE A 56 -12.00 23.96 7.46
N ARG A 57 -11.02 24.00 8.36
CA ARG A 57 -10.79 22.94 9.36
C ARG A 57 -12.00 22.76 10.30
N LYS A 58 -12.63 23.84 10.77
CA LYS A 58 -13.88 23.76 11.55
C LYS A 58 -15.06 23.23 10.75
N ILE A 59 -15.12 23.54 9.45
CA ILE A 59 -16.14 22.96 8.55
C ILE A 59 -15.94 21.45 8.43
N LEU A 60 -14.69 20.98 8.26
CA LEU A 60 -14.37 19.55 8.23
C LEU A 60 -14.72 18.84 9.54
N ASP A 61 -14.44 19.47 10.67
CA ASP A 61 -14.79 18.94 11.99
C ASP A 61 -16.30 18.81 12.15
N TYR A 62 -17.05 19.84 11.83
CA TYR A 62 -18.50 19.86 11.96
C TYR A 62 -19.21 18.86 11.05
N PHE A 63 -18.84 18.79 9.76
CA PHE A 63 -19.51 17.94 8.77
C PHE A 63 -18.95 16.52 8.65
N LEU A 64 -17.66 16.36 8.87
CA LEU A 64 -16.96 15.08 8.64
C LEU A 64 -16.38 14.47 9.93
N SER A 65 -16.60 15.11 11.09
CA SER A 65 -16.03 14.68 12.36
C SER A 65 -14.51 14.46 12.30
N ILE A 66 -13.82 15.29 11.50
CA ILE A 66 -12.36 15.29 11.40
C ILE A 66 -11.85 16.41 12.28
N ASP A 67 -11.22 16.06 13.41
CA ASP A 67 -10.69 17.01 14.39
C ASP A 67 -9.89 18.14 13.70
N ASP A 68 -10.21 19.38 14.01
CA ASP A 68 -9.61 20.56 13.38
C ASP A 68 -8.10 20.71 13.67
N ARG A 69 -7.58 20.01 14.68
CA ARG A 69 -6.16 19.93 15.07
C ARG A 69 -5.42 18.77 14.41
N GLY A 70 -6.14 17.78 13.88
CA GLY A 70 -5.57 16.56 13.30
C GLY A 70 -4.72 16.86 12.06
N LEU A 71 -3.54 16.28 11.97
CA LEU A 71 -2.72 16.37 10.76
C LEU A 71 -3.31 15.48 9.66
N LEU A 72 -3.66 16.08 8.52
CA LEU A 72 -4.10 15.34 7.35
C LEU A 72 -2.92 15.13 6.38
N PRO A 73 -2.79 13.94 5.79
CA PRO A 73 -1.78 13.69 4.77
C PRO A 73 -1.96 14.65 3.59
N LYS A 74 -0.87 15.25 3.15
CA LYS A 74 -0.89 16.06 1.94
C LYS A 74 -0.89 15.17 0.71
N PHE A 75 -1.56 15.59 -0.36
CA PHE A 75 -1.43 14.95 -1.66
C PHE A 75 -0.15 15.36 -2.34
N ASP A 76 0.59 14.38 -2.84
CA ASP A 76 1.78 14.59 -3.66
C ASP A 76 1.42 14.42 -5.15
N MET A 77 1.57 15.48 -5.92
CA MET A 77 1.25 15.49 -7.35
C MET A 77 2.40 14.97 -8.22
N ARG A 78 3.57 14.71 -7.63
CA ARG A 78 4.72 14.19 -8.36
C ARG A 78 4.50 12.75 -8.80
N ARG A 79 5.22 12.32 -9.82
CA ARG A 79 5.35 10.91 -10.19
C ARG A 79 6.58 10.34 -9.50
N ILE A 80 6.51 9.09 -9.09
CA ILE A 80 7.66 8.36 -8.54
C ILE A 80 8.73 8.27 -9.62
N LYS A 81 9.93 8.71 -9.29
CA LYS A 81 11.10 8.58 -10.15
C LYS A 81 11.75 7.22 -9.92
N ILE A 82 11.86 6.43 -10.98
CA ILE A 82 12.55 5.14 -10.92
C ILE A 82 14.04 5.42 -11.20
N PRO A 83 14.97 5.06 -10.31
CA PRO A 83 16.39 5.24 -10.55
C PRO A 83 16.82 4.42 -11.77
N LEU A 84 17.71 4.96 -12.57
CA LEU A 84 18.36 4.19 -13.64
C LEU A 84 19.13 3.05 -12.98
N ALA A 85 18.91 1.83 -13.46
CA ALA A 85 19.69 0.69 -12.98
C ALA A 85 21.18 0.99 -13.19
N ASN A 86 21.97 0.95 -12.13
CA ASN A 86 23.42 1.00 -12.26
C ASN A 86 23.86 -0.25 -13.01
N SER A 87 24.33 -0.06 -14.24
CA SER A 87 24.87 -1.13 -15.10
C SER A 87 26.27 -1.60 -14.69
N ASP A 88 26.73 -1.16 -13.52
CA ASP A 88 28.03 -1.56 -12.99
C ASP A 88 27.98 -3.03 -12.60
N GLY A 89 28.73 -3.86 -13.30
CA GLY A 89 28.84 -5.32 -13.36
C GLY A 89 28.69 -6.20 -12.10
N ASN A 90 28.19 -5.66 -11.01
CA ASN A 90 27.86 -6.33 -9.75
C ASN A 90 26.35 -6.60 -9.57
N ALA A 91 25.60 -6.75 -10.66
CA ALA A 91 24.18 -7.08 -10.58
C ALA A 91 24.02 -8.38 -9.78
N LYS A 92 23.58 -8.28 -8.53
CA LYS A 92 23.10 -9.43 -7.78
C LYS A 92 21.97 -10.05 -8.61
N LYS A 93 21.87 -11.37 -8.60
CA LYS A 93 20.87 -12.11 -9.40
C LYS A 93 19.42 -11.87 -8.98
N ARG A 94 19.17 -11.02 -7.97
CA ARG A 94 17.84 -10.76 -7.44
C ARG A 94 17.02 -9.86 -8.34
N LYS A 95 15.74 -10.20 -8.44
CA LYS A 95 14.74 -9.41 -9.16
C LYS A 95 13.59 -9.11 -8.21
N ALA A 96 13.15 -7.86 -8.19
CA ALA A 96 12.02 -7.45 -7.36
C ALA A 96 11.04 -6.59 -8.12
N VAL A 97 9.75 -6.82 -7.91
CA VAL A 97 8.68 -5.94 -8.32
C VAL A 97 8.11 -5.23 -7.09
N ILE A 98 8.14 -3.90 -7.14
CA ILE A 98 7.76 -3.07 -5.99
C ILE A 98 6.30 -2.67 -6.08
N TYR A 99 5.52 -3.09 -5.08
CA TYR A 99 4.18 -2.58 -4.82
C TYR A 99 4.28 -1.32 -3.97
N THR A 100 4.12 -0.16 -4.62
CA THR A 100 4.44 1.14 -4.00
C THR A 100 3.48 1.60 -2.91
N SER A 101 2.34 0.95 -2.72
CA SER A 101 1.22 1.34 -1.86
C SER A 101 0.49 2.62 -2.30
N CYS A 102 -0.75 2.79 -1.84
CA CYS A 102 -1.52 4.01 -2.10
C CYS A 102 -0.89 5.24 -1.45
N TYR A 103 -0.35 5.08 -0.23
CA TYR A 103 0.27 6.17 0.51
C TYR A 103 1.52 6.72 -0.19
N ALA A 104 2.43 5.85 -0.63
CA ALA A 104 3.61 6.26 -1.36
C ALA A 104 3.26 6.81 -2.76
N ASN A 105 2.20 6.32 -3.41
CA ASN A 105 1.79 6.84 -4.71
C ASN A 105 1.14 8.22 -4.66
N PHE A 106 0.34 8.50 -3.62
CA PHE A 106 -0.54 9.67 -3.62
C PHE A 106 -0.17 10.72 -2.58
N ASN A 107 0.60 10.35 -1.54
CA ASN A 107 0.90 11.25 -0.43
C ASN A 107 2.40 11.49 -0.20
N ARG A 108 3.24 10.46 -0.34
CA ARG A 108 4.65 10.52 0.01
C ARG A 108 5.50 9.76 -1.01
N THR A 109 5.64 10.32 -2.24
CA THR A 109 6.41 9.68 -3.31
C THR A 109 7.89 9.48 -2.97
N GLU A 110 8.44 10.31 -2.07
CA GLU A 110 9.81 10.17 -1.60
C GLU A 110 10.09 8.85 -0.87
N ILE A 111 9.07 8.23 -0.26
CA ILE A 111 9.23 6.90 0.38
C ILE A 111 9.54 5.86 -0.69
N ALA A 112 8.77 5.85 -1.78
CA ALA A 112 9.03 4.93 -2.88
C ALA A 112 10.40 5.22 -3.55
N GLU A 113 10.72 6.50 -3.81
CA GLU A 113 11.97 6.89 -4.41
C GLU A 113 13.19 6.45 -3.57
N ALA A 114 13.13 6.63 -2.25
CA ALA A 114 14.18 6.18 -1.34
C ALA A 114 14.33 4.65 -1.33
N SER A 115 13.22 3.94 -1.24
CA SER A 115 13.20 2.47 -1.25
C SER A 115 13.79 1.90 -2.56
N LEU A 116 13.41 2.48 -3.70
CA LEU A 116 13.94 2.08 -4.99
C LEU A 116 15.45 2.35 -5.07
N SER A 117 15.92 3.48 -4.52
CA SER A 117 17.34 3.82 -4.50
C SER A 117 18.15 2.86 -3.64
N VAL A 118 17.64 2.50 -2.46
CA VAL A 118 18.27 1.51 -1.57
C VAL A 118 18.39 0.15 -2.26
N LEU A 119 17.31 -0.36 -2.85
CA LEU A 119 17.32 -1.66 -3.53
C LEU A 119 18.23 -1.64 -4.78
N ALA A 120 18.23 -0.54 -5.54
CA ALA A 120 19.13 -0.37 -6.68
C ALA A 120 20.60 -0.37 -6.24
N ALA A 121 20.94 0.30 -5.13
CA ALA A 121 22.29 0.29 -4.56
C ALA A 121 22.72 -1.13 -4.13
N GLN A 122 21.76 -1.98 -3.70
CA GLN A 122 22.01 -3.40 -3.42
C GLN A 122 22.10 -4.27 -4.69
N GLY A 123 22.05 -3.69 -5.90
CA GLY A 123 22.12 -4.42 -7.16
C GLY A 123 20.88 -5.25 -7.50
N VAL A 124 19.74 -4.95 -6.91
CA VAL A 124 18.46 -5.62 -7.22
C VAL A 124 17.91 -5.09 -8.53
N GLN A 125 17.51 -5.97 -9.45
CA GLN A 125 16.79 -5.59 -10.66
C GLN A 125 15.34 -5.25 -10.31
N ILE A 126 14.95 -3.99 -10.46
CA ILE A 126 13.69 -3.46 -9.97
C ILE A 126 12.69 -3.23 -11.10
N LYS A 127 11.45 -3.63 -10.86
CA LYS A 127 10.26 -3.15 -11.57
C LYS A 127 9.30 -2.51 -10.56
N VAL A 128 8.45 -1.62 -11.02
CA VAL A 128 7.41 -0.98 -10.20
C VAL A 128 6.05 -1.36 -10.75
N HIS A 129 5.17 -1.84 -9.89
CA HIS A 129 3.81 -2.19 -10.27
C HIS A 129 2.83 -1.81 -9.15
N TYR A 130 1.85 -0.98 -9.47
CA TYR A 130 0.79 -0.58 -8.56
C TYR A 130 -0.54 -0.63 -9.30
N PRO A 131 -1.29 -1.73 -9.22
CA PRO A 131 -2.59 -1.85 -9.86
C PRO A 131 -3.67 -1.06 -9.12
N GLU A 132 -3.78 -1.26 -7.81
CA GLU A 132 -4.74 -0.59 -6.93
C GLU A 132 -4.36 -0.76 -5.44
N CYS A 133 -5.14 -0.15 -4.51
CA CYS A 133 -4.90 -0.23 -3.07
C CYS A 133 -5.12 -1.65 -2.53
N CYS A 134 -4.28 -2.08 -1.58
CA CYS A 134 -4.37 -3.41 -0.95
C CYS A 134 -5.67 -3.68 -0.18
N GLY A 135 -6.50 -2.67 0.02
CA GLY A 135 -7.81 -2.83 0.66
C GLY A 135 -7.79 -2.80 2.20
N MET A 136 -6.66 -2.57 2.87
CA MET A 136 -6.62 -2.51 4.33
C MET A 136 -7.67 -1.54 4.92
N PRO A 137 -7.84 -0.29 4.42
CA PRO A 137 -8.88 0.60 4.94
C PRO A 137 -10.31 0.08 4.73
N MET A 138 -10.55 -0.71 3.68
CA MET A 138 -11.85 -1.35 3.44
C MET A 138 -12.05 -2.54 4.38
N LEU A 139 -10.99 -3.33 4.65
CA LEU A 139 -11.02 -4.42 5.62
C LEU A 139 -11.39 -3.89 7.02
N GLU A 140 -10.76 -2.80 7.44
CA GLU A 140 -11.05 -2.14 8.70
C GLU A 140 -12.50 -1.64 8.81
N GLN A 141 -13.16 -1.37 7.69
CA GLN A 141 -14.58 -1.02 7.66
C GLN A 141 -15.50 -2.25 7.51
N GLY A 142 -14.97 -3.46 7.50
CA GLY A 142 -15.73 -4.71 7.37
C GLY A 142 -16.25 -5.01 5.95
N ASN A 143 -15.73 -4.31 4.93
CA ASN A 143 -16.16 -4.51 3.53
C ASN A 143 -15.36 -5.64 2.88
N ILE A 144 -15.59 -6.87 3.34
CA ILE A 144 -14.84 -8.07 2.90
C ILE A 144 -15.01 -8.33 1.41
N GLU A 145 -16.21 -8.12 0.86
CA GLU A 145 -16.50 -8.35 -0.56
C GLU A 145 -15.55 -7.53 -1.46
N LYS A 146 -15.45 -6.22 -1.22
CA LYS A 146 -14.54 -5.35 -1.99
C LYS A 146 -13.07 -5.68 -1.77
N VAL A 147 -12.71 -6.12 -0.57
CA VAL A 147 -11.35 -6.59 -0.29
C VAL A 147 -11.04 -7.83 -1.10
N SER A 148 -11.96 -8.81 -1.14
CA SER A 148 -11.81 -10.04 -1.92
C SER A 148 -11.60 -9.75 -3.40
N GLU A 149 -12.47 -8.92 -3.99
CA GLU A 149 -12.36 -8.53 -5.41
C GLU A 149 -11.03 -7.83 -5.74
N SER A 150 -10.59 -6.91 -4.89
CA SER A 150 -9.30 -6.22 -5.09
C SER A 150 -8.12 -7.17 -4.92
N ALA A 151 -8.17 -8.05 -3.92
CA ALA A 151 -7.12 -9.04 -3.67
C ALA A 151 -6.91 -9.97 -4.87
N GLU A 152 -7.99 -10.48 -5.47
CA GLU A 152 -7.92 -11.32 -6.66
C GLU A 152 -7.27 -10.59 -7.84
N ARG A 153 -7.76 -9.39 -8.19
CA ARG A 153 -7.19 -8.60 -9.29
C ARG A 153 -5.72 -8.26 -9.08
N ILE A 154 -5.35 -7.87 -7.84
CA ILE A 154 -3.96 -7.54 -7.52
C ILE A 154 -3.11 -8.81 -7.63
N ALA A 155 -3.51 -9.91 -7.00
CA ALA A 155 -2.74 -11.14 -7.04
C ALA A 155 -2.53 -11.65 -8.46
N GLU A 156 -3.56 -11.68 -9.29
CA GLU A 156 -3.46 -12.04 -10.71
C GLU A 156 -2.47 -11.16 -11.48
N SER A 157 -2.43 -9.85 -11.18
CA SER A 157 -1.52 -8.92 -11.84
C SER A 157 -0.04 -9.15 -11.51
N PHE A 158 0.26 -9.88 -10.43
CA PHE A 158 1.63 -10.21 -10.02
C PHE A 158 2.10 -11.59 -10.50
N VAL A 159 1.20 -12.49 -10.89
CA VAL A 159 1.54 -13.86 -11.29
C VAL A 159 2.66 -13.89 -12.32
N SER A 160 2.55 -13.10 -13.39
CA SER A 160 3.55 -13.08 -14.46
C SER A 160 4.93 -12.57 -14.01
N PHE A 161 4.99 -11.71 -13.00
CA PHE A 161 6.26 -11.27 -12.41
C PHE A 161 6.90 -12.38 -11.59
N ILE A 162 6.10 -13.06 -10.76
CA ILE A 162 6.57 -14.15 -9.91
C ILE A 162 7.09 -15.32 -10.77
N GLU A 163 6.36 -15.68 -11.83
CA GLU A 163 6.79 -16.73 -12.79
C GLU A 163 8.09 -16.36 -13.51
N GLN A 164 8.41 -15.07 -13.66
CA GLN A 164 9.69 -14.59 -14.19
C GLN A 164 10.80 -14.51 -13.10
N GLY A 165 10.53 -14.95 -11.89
CA GLY A 165 11.46 -14.97 -10.76
C GLY A 165 11.65 -13.60 -10.06
N TYR A 166 10.61 -12.76 -10.05
CA TYR A 166 10.59 -11.54 -9.25
C TYR A 166 9.94 -11.81 -7.90
N ASP A 167 10.60 -11.37 -6.83
CA ASP A 167 9.99 -11.22 -5.52
C ASP A 167 9.07 -10.00 -5.51
N VAL A 168 7.99 -10.03 -4.74
CA VAL A 168 7.06 -8.90 -4.60
C VAL A 168 7.35 -8.15 -3.30
N ILE A 169 7.71 -6.88 -3.38
CA ILE A 169 8.06 -6.08 -2.20
C ILE A 169 6.99 -5.02 -1.96
N ALA A 170 6.35 -5.08 -0.79
CA ALA A 170 5.44 -4.04 -0.34
C ALA A 170 6.20 -3.00 0.50
N LEU A 171 6.01 -1.70 0.16
CA LEU A 171 6.68 -0.60 0.85
C LEU A 171 6.01 -0.18 2.16
N THR A 172 4.89 -0.79 2.51
CA THR A 172 4.13 -0.48 3.72
C THR A 172 3.76 -1.78 4.39
N SER A 173 4.11 -1.93 5.67
CA SER A 173 3.91 -3.17 6.43
C SER A 173 2.45 -3.65 6.43
N SER A 174 1.48 -2.71 6.45
CA SER A 174 0.06 -3.07 6.32
C SER A 174 -0.27 -3.70 4.96
N CYS A 175 0.40 -3.29 3.87
CA CYS A 175 0.21 -3.92 2.57
C CYS A 175 0.86 -5.32 2.52
N ALA A 176 2.04 -5.47 3.12
CA ALA A 176 2.68 -6.79 3.27
C ALA A 176 1.80 -7.73 4.11
N LEU A 177 1.24 -7.24 5.22
CA LEU A 177 0.29 -7.98 6.06
C LEU A 177 -0.92 -8.47 5.25
N MET A 178 -1.51 -7.60 4.43
CA MET A 178 -2.63 -7.96 3.55
C MET A 178 -2.24 -9.10 2.60
N MET A 179 -1.13 -8.95 1.88
CA MET A 179 -0.68 -9.94 0.88
C MET A 179 -0.28 -11.28 1.50
N LYS A 180 0.39 -11.24 2.65
CA LYS A 180 0.97 -12.46 3.28
C LYS A 180 -0.03 -13.22 4.14
N TYR A 181 -0.97 -12.52 4.79
CA TYR A 181 -1.80 -13.12 5.82
C TYR A 181 -3.29 -12.88 5.62
N GLU A 182 -3.75 -11.65 5.42
CA GLU A 182 -5.18 -11.35 5.41
C GLU A 182 -5.89 -11.91 4.17
N TRP A 183 -5.30 -11.73 2.98
CA TRP A 183 -5.90 -12.26 1.77
C TRP A 183 -5.97 -13.79 1.73
N PRO A 184 -4.93 -14.54 2.13
CA PRO A 184 -5.03 -16.00 2.29
C PRO A 184 -6.11 -16.46 3.27
N LEU A 185 -6.36 -15.68 4.35
CA LEU A 185 -7.46 -15.97 5.29
C LEU A 185 -8.84 -15.72 4.68
N ILE A 186 -8.97 -14.70 3.83
CA ILE A 186 -10.23 -14.32 3.18
C ILE A 186 -10.52 -15.25 1.99
N LEU A 187 -9.51 -15.63 1.22
CA LEU A 187 -9.62 -16.39 -0.03
C LEU A 187 -8.62 -17.59 -0.05
N PRO A 188 -8.78 -18.57 0.85
CA PRO A 188 -7.80 -19.64 1.05
C PRO A 188 -7.60 -20.56 -0.16
N GLU A 189 -8.60 -20.67 -1.04
CA GLU A 189 -8.54 -21.54 -2.22
C GLU A 189 -8.01 -20.83 -3.47
N ASN A 190 -7.74 -19.53 -3.41
CA ASN A 190 -7.27 -18.77 -4.57
C ASN A 190 -5.78 -18.98 -4.80
N LYS A 191 -5.45 -19.59 -5.95
CA LYS A 191 -4.07 -19.98 -6.30
C LYS A 191 -3.14 -18.77 -6.50
N SER A 192 -3.64 -17.68 -7.09
CA SER A 192 -2.85 -16.47 -7.33
C SER A 192 -2.51 -15.77 -6.02
N ILE A 193 -3.45 -15.75 -5.07
CA ILE A 193 -3.23 -15.21 -3.72
C ILE A 193 -2.20 -16.05 -2.96
N LYS A 194 -2.31 -17.38 -3.03
CA LYS A 194 -1.34 -18.27 -2.40
C LYS A 194 0.06 -18.04 -2.99
N LEU A 195 0.17 -18.01 -4.31
CA LEU A 195 1.43 -17.75 -4.99
C LEU A 195 2.03 -16.40 -4.58
N LEU A 196 1.21 -15.35 -4.56
CA LEU A 196 1.64 -14.02 -4.12
C LEU A 196 2.09 -14.02 -2.66
N SER A 197 1.35 -14.64 -1.75
CA SER A 197 1.67 -14.65 -0.32
C SER A 197 3.01 -15.33 0.00
N GLU A 198 3.38 -16.35 -0.77
CA GLU A 198 4.65 -17.06 -0.65
C GLU A 198 5.85 -16.27 -1.20
N ASN A 199 5.60 -15.28 -2.08
CA ASN A 199 6.63 -14.47 -2.74
C ASN A 199 6.57 -12.99 -2.36
N ALA A 200 5.73 -12.62 -1.39
CA ALA A 200 5.60 -11.26 -0.90
C ALA A 200 6.49 -11.01 0.32
N PHE A 201 7.13 -9.85 0.33
CA PHE A 201 8.01 -9.38 1.41
C PHE A 201 7.60 -7.96 1.85
N ASP A 202 7.75 -7.67 3.13
CA ASP A 202 7.94 -6.30 3.59
C ASP A 202 9.34 -5.83 3.18
N ILE A 203 9.52 -4.54 2.94
CA ILE A 203 10.82 -4.03 2.49
C ILE A 203 11.93 -4.28 3.50
N ASP A 204 11.65 -4.16 4.79
CA ASP A 204 12.63 -4.39 5.85
C ASP A 204 13.03 -5.87 5.91
N GLU A 205 12.04 -6.76 5.78
CA GLU A 205 12.24 -8.21 5.69
C GLU A 205 13.16 -8.56 4.50
N TYR A 206 12.93 -7.94 3.34
CA TYR A 206 13.72 -8.18 2.14
C TYR A 206 15.17 -7.69 2.28
N ILE A 207 15.38 -6.52 2.88
CA ILE A 207 16.73 -6.01 3.15
C ILE A 207 17.47 -6.90 4.14
N VAL A 208 16.77 -7.38 5.18
CA VAL A 208 17.36 -8.34 6.14
C VAL A 208 17.74 -9.65 5.46
N ASP A 209 16.91 -10.12 4.52
CA ASP A 209 17.21 -11.33 3.75
C ASP A 209 18.45 -11.14 2.86
N ILE A 210 18.57 -10.01 2.16
CA ILE A 210 19.79 -9.64 1.40
C ILE A 210 21.01 -9.65 2.34
N SER A 211 20.89 -9.00 3.49
CA SER A 211 21.99 -8.91 4.47
C SER A 211 22.50 -10.27 4.93
N LYS A 212 21.60 -11.21 5.17
CA LYS A 212 21.95 -12.56 5.67
C LYS A 212 22.56 -13.45 4.59
N ASN A 213 22.06 -13.37 3.36
CA ASN A 213 22.44 -14.29 2.29
C ASN A 213 23.57 -13.79 1.41
N GLU A 214 23.73 -12.48 1.25
CA GLU A 214 24.62 -11.89 0.26
C GLU A 214 25.51 -10.78 0.83
N GLY A 215 25.21 -10.29 2.03
CA GLY A 215 25.81 -9.09 2.60
C GLY A 215 25.29 -7.80 1.97
N LEU A 216 25.30 -6.72 2.74
CA LEU A 216 24.97 -5.41 2.24
C LEU A 216 26.17 -4.78 1.52
N VAL A 217 25.91 -3.96 0.52
CA VAL A 217 26.96 -3.15 -0.14
C VAL A 217 27.35 -2.01 0.80
N ASP A 218 28.66 -1.84 1.03
CA ASP A 218 29.22 -0.77 1.85
C ASP A 218 28.90 0.61 1.25
N GLY A 219 28.63 1.58 2.12
CA GLY A 219 28.51 2.99 1.74
C GLY A 219 27.06 3.52 1.60
N MET A 220 26.11 2.91 2.29
CA MET A 220 24.79 3.52 2.51
C MET A 220 24.77 4.39 3.76
#